data_4cf4904d2f3a32246f69865028eedb3d
#
_entry.id   4cf4904d2f3a32246f69865028eedb3d
#
_cell.length_a   1.000
_cell.length_b   1.000
_cell.length_c   1.000
_cell.angle_alpha   90.00
_cell.angle_beta   90.00
_cell.angle_gamma   90.00
#
_symmetry.space_group_name_H-M   'P 1'
#
loop_
_entity.id
_entity.type
_entity.pdbx_description
1 polymer ?
#
loop_
_entity_poly.entity_id
_entity_poly.type
_entity_poly.pdbx_seq_one_letter_code
_entity_poly.pdbx_strand_id
1 'polypeptide(L)'
;RRTHADLFKNIPSCDEIISLPEEERNCPTCGTQMECIGKEFVRHEFRFTPAKGKVVNIYRETYKCPECAISEEHPDEQTFVKAPVQEPLIPESYASESVVGWAMHQKYQNGLPLNRQESEWKQLGVPLSRATLANWIIYCAENYLCHVYDYFHRQLRMRKYLMADETRVQVLNEEGRNAQTQSFMWLFRSGEDGLPAIILYGYSPTRSGSHAKE
;
A
#
# COMPACT_ATOMS: atom_id res chain seq x y z
N ARG A 1 21.49 -9.45 -7.03
CA ARG A 1 20.29 -8.73 -6.51
C ARG A 1 20.60 -8.41 -5.05
N ARG A 2 20.48 -7.14 -4.62
CA ARG A 2 20.67 -6.75 -3.22
C ARG A 2 19.51 -7.28 -2.39
N THR A 3 19.78 -7.81 -1.22
CA THR A 3 18.73 -8.22 -0.26
C THR A 3 18.13 -7.01 0.44
N HIS A 4 16.94 -7.13 1.05
CA HIS A 4 16.37 -6.06 1.86
C HIS A 4 17.28 -5.65 3.04
N ALA A 5 17.97 -6.61 3.64
CA ALA A 5 18.94 -6.35 4.70
C ALA A 5 20.11 -5.45 4.22
N ASP A 6 20.59 -5.66 2.99
CA ASP A 6 21.64 -4.81 2.41
C ASP A 6 21.14 -3.39 2.12
N LEU A 7 19.85 -3.25 1.75
CA LEU A 7 19.24 -1.96 1.46
C LEU A 7 19.11 -1.07 2.71
N PHE A 8 18.83 -1.67 3.85
CA PHE A 8 18.52 -0.96 5.10
C PHE A 8 19.65 -0.89 6.12
N LYS A 9 20.86 -1.31 5.73
CA LYS A 9 22.03 -1.44 6.61
C LYS A 9 22.33 -0.20 7.48
N ASN A 10 22.06 0.99 6.97
CA ASN A 10 22.36 2.26 7.63
C ASN A 10 21.11 2.97 8.19
N ILE A 11 19.97 2.28 8.25
CA ILE A 11 18.71 2.85 8.73
C ILE A 11 18.42 2.26 10.11
N PRO A 12 18.05 3.09 11.11
CA PRO A 12 17.63 2.59 12.41
C PRO A 12 16.49 1.58 12.26
N SER A 13 16.62 0.42 12.89
CA SER A 13 15.59 -0.62 12.90
C SER A 13 15.11 -0.92 14.30
N CYS A 14 13.87 -1.37 14.43
CA CYS A 14 13.32 -1.91 15.65
C CYS A 14 12.54 -3.18 15.33
N ASP A 15 12.43 -4.08 16.30
CA ASP A 15 11.62 -5.28 16.18
C ASP A 15 10.20 -4.98 16.70
N GLU A 16 9.20 -5.45 15.96
CA GLU A 16 7.81 -5.48 16.37
C GLU A 16 7.39 -6.95 16.44
N ILE A 17 7.02 -7.39 17.64
CA ILE A 17 6.64 -8.79 17.89
C ILE A 17 5.13 -8.84 17.98
N ILE A 18 4.50 -9.62 17.11
CA ILE A 18 3.07 -9.84 17.11
C ILE A 18 2.78 -11.15 17.83
N SER A 19 2.07 -11.02 18.96
CA SER A 19 1.72 -12.12 19.84
C SER A 19 0.21 -12.38 19.79
N LEU A 20 -0.20 -13.61 20.05
CA LEU A 20 -1.61 -13.92 20.28
C LEU A 20 -2.09 -13.23 21.56
N PRO A 21 -3.32 -12.68 21.60
CA PRO A 21 -3.98 -12.28 22.82
C PRO A 21 -4.03 -13.46 23.82
N GLU A 22 -3.98 -13.18 25.13
CA GLU A 22 -3.98 -14.24 26.14
C GLU A 22 -5.20 -15.17 26.03
N GLU A 23 -6.34 -14.63 25.65
CA GLU A 23 -7.59 -15.33 25.46
C GLU A 23 -7.54 -16.36 24.30
N GLU A 24 -6.68 -16.12 23.31
CA GLU A 24 -6.51 -16.98 22.13
C GLU A 24 -5.35 -17.98 22.27
N ARG A 25 -4.65 -17.97 23.42
CA ARG A 25 -3.54 -18.89 23.69
C ARG A 25 -3.96 -20.25 24.22
N ASN A 26 -5.20 -20.63 24.02
CA ASN A 26 -5.69 -21.94 24.42
C ASN A 26 -5.65 -22.91 23.24
N CYS A 27 -5.18 -24.12 23.49
CA CYS A 27 -5.12 -25.17 22.48
C CYS A 27 -6.53 -25.49 21.95
N PRO A 28 -6.78 -25.41 20.63
CA PRO A 28 -8.10 -25.67 20.05
C PRO A 28 -8.56 -27.14 20.22
N THR A 29 -7.61 -28.06 20.51
CA THR A 29 -7.90 -29.49 20.66
C THR A 29 -8.18 -29.88 22.11
N CYS A 30 -7.40 -29.42 23.08
CA CYS A 30 -7.51 -29.84 24.50
C CYS A 30 -7.77 -28.70 25.49
N GLY A 31 -7.79 -27.44 25.05
CA GLY A 31 -8.06 -26.27 25.88
C GLY A 31 -6.90 -25.83 26.79
N THR A 32 -5.78 -26.55 26.84
CA THR A 32 -4.61 -26.20 27.66
C THR A 32 -3.91 -24.92 27.10
N GLN A 33 -3.42 -24.09 28.01
CA GLN A 33 -2.68 -22.87 27.61
C GLN A 33 -1.38 -23.22 26.88
N MET A 34 -1.21 -22.67 25.68
CA MET A 34 -0.06 -22.89 24.83
C MET A 34 1.13 -22.01 25.25
N GLU A 35 2.34 -22.54 25.11
CA GLU A 35 3.58 -21.82 25.35
C GLU A 35 4.15 -21.26 24.05
N CYS A 36 4.69 -20.03 24.11
CA CYS A 36 5.42 -19.47 22.99
C CYS A 36 6.79 -20.19 22.85
N ILE A 37 6.98 -20.90 21.76
CA ILE A 37 8.20 -21.67 21.49
C ILE A 37 9.23 -20.91 20.62
N GLY A 38 8.89 -19.72 20.12
CA GLY A 38 9.79 -18.91 19.33
C GLY A 38 9.08 -17.87 18.50
N LYS A 39 9.86 -17.08 17.79
CA LYS A 39 9.42 -16.07 16.83
C LYS A 39 9.97 -16.36 15.44
N GLU A 40 9.14 -16.15 14.44
CA GLU A 40 9.49 -16.29 13.03
C GLU A 40 9.58 -14.90 12.40
N PHE A 41 10.64 -14.66 11.65
CA PHE A 41 10.75 -13.44 10.84
C PHE A 41 9.70 -13.48 9.73
N VAL A 42 8.87 -12.43 9.64
CA VAL A 42 7.81 -12.34 8.63
C VAL A 42 8.25 -11.44 7.49
N ARG A 43 8.60 -10.19 7.79
CA ARG A 43 8.97 -9.21 6.75
C ARG A 43 9.71 -8.01 7.33
N HIS A 44 10.40 -7.30 6.45
CA HIS A 44 10.81 -5.92 6.70
C HIS A 44 9.71 -4.97 6.26
N GLU A 45 9.46 -3.93 7.04
CA GLU A 45 8.54 -2.85 6.71
C GLU A 45 9.20 -1.50 6.96
N PHE A 46 9.32 -0.68 5.92
CA PHE A 46 9.86 0.67 6.06
C PHE A 46 8.74 1.63 6.40
N ARG A 47 8.68 2.08 7.65
CA ARG A 47 7.73 3.10 8.13
C ARG A 47 8.39 4.47 8.13
N PHE A 48 7.73 5.43 7.51
CA PHE A 48 8.19 6.79 7.39
C PHE A 48 7.28 7.74 8.15
N THR A 49 7.91 8.58 8.97
CA THR A 49 7.29 9.80 9.51
C THR A 49 8.01 10.98 8.87
N PRO A 50 7.32 12.05 8.42
CA PRO A 50 8.00 13.20 7.82
C PRO A 50 9.25 13.62 8.60
N ALA A 51 10.38 13.73 7.90
CA ALA A 51 11.73 13.97 8.44
C ALA A 51 12.35 12.83 9.26
N LYS A 52 11.68 11.69 9.47
CA LYS A 52 12.26 10.52 10.15
C LYS A 52 11.79 9.22 9.49
N GLY A 53 12.74 8.40 9.03
CA GLY A 53 12.47 7.05 8.54
C GLY A 53 13.02 6.00 9.51
N LYS A 54 12.31 4.89 9.68
CA LYS A 54 12.78 3.71 10.41
C LYS A 54 12.41 2.44 9.66
N VAL A 55 13.24 1.43 9.78
CA VAL A 55 12.90 0.06 9.35
C VAL A 55 12.29 -0.67 10.51
N VAL A 56 11.17 -1.33 10.28
CA VAL A 56 10.51 -2.19 11.26
C VAL A 56 10.66 -3.63 10.78
N ASN A 57 11.27 -4.47 11.62
CA ASN A 57 11.36 -5.90 11.37
C ASN A 57 10.16 -6.55 12.06
N ILE A 58 9.27 -7.16 11.29
CA ILE A 58 8.04 -7.76 11.79
C ILE A 58 8.28 -9.25 12.01
N TYR A 59 8.05 -9.71 13.23
CA TYR A 59 8.13 -11.09 13.65
C TYR A 59 6.78 -11.53 14.17
N ARG A 60 6.44 -12.80 13.99
CA ARG A 60 5.29 -13.42 14.65
C ARG A 60 5.75 -14.55 15.57
N GLU A 61 5.08 -14.68 16.69
CA GLU A 61 5.30 -15.78 17.61
C GLU A 61 4.56 -17.03 17.12
N THR A 62 5.19 -18.17 17.40
CA THR A 62 4.59 -19.49 17.17
C THR A 62 4.41 -20.17 18.51
N TYR A 63 3.22 -20.65 18.77
CA TYR A 63 2.82 -21.32 19.99
C TYR A 63 2.65 -22.82 19.73
N LYS A 64 3.05 -23.62 20.70
CA LYS A 64 2.90 -25.08 20.70
C LYS A 64 2.11 -25.51 21.93
N CYS A 65 1.19 -26.44 21.77
CA CYS A 65 0.54 -27.07 22.91
C CYS A 65 1.48 -28.09 23.54
N PRO A 66 1.85 -27.97 24.84
CA PRO A 66 2.74 -28.93 25.50
C PRO A 66 2.09 -30.30 25.64
N GLU A 67 0.78 -30.36 25.85
CA GLU A 67 0.07 -31.63 26.10
C GLU A 67 -0.16 -32.44 24.82
N CYS A 68 -0.59 -31.79 23.71
CA CYS A 68 -0.77 -32.47 22.43
C CYS A 68 0.55 -32.96 21.82
N ALA A 69 1.69 -32.40 22.24
CA ALA A 69 3.03 -32.81 21.77
C ALA A 69 3.55 -34.10 22.42
N ILE A 70 2.92 -34.54 23.52
CA ILE A 70 3.34 -35.69 24.34
C ILE A 70 2.31 -36.83 24.30
N SER A 71 1.11 -36.57 23.76
CA SER A 71 0.01 -37.53 23.72
C SER A 71 0.29 -38.66 22.75
N GLU A 72 0.31 -39.89 23.26
CA GLU A 72 0.37 -41.13 22.43
C GLU A 72 -0.90 -41.35 21.61
N GLU A 73 -2.02 -40.71 21.97
CA GLU A 73 -3.31 -40.84 21.27
C GLU A 73 -3.37 -40.07 19.94
N HIS A 74 -2.54 -39.01 19.77
CA HIS A 74 -2.50 -38.18 18.58
C HIS A 74 -1.06 -37.89 18.15
N PRO A 75 -0.26 -38.90 17.74
CA PRO A 75 1.17 -38.77 17.45
C PRO A 75 1.46 -37.84 16.25
N ASP A 76 0.50 -37.64 15.35
CA ASP A 76 0.65 -36.83 14.12
C ASP A 76 0.05 -35.42 14.24
N GLU A 77 -0.63 -35.09 15.33
CA GLU A 77 -1.33 -33.80 15.50
C GLU A 77 -0.56 -32.86 16.45
N GLN A 78 0.64 -32.47 16.08
CA GLN A 78 1.29 -31.36 16.78
C GLN A 78 0.57 -30.06 16.47
N THR A 79 -0.15 -29.51 17.44
CA THR A 79 -0.85 -28.26 17.28
C THR A 79 0.12 -27.08 17.41
N PHE A 80 0.43 -26.45 16.28
CA PHE A 80 1.15 -25.20 16.23
C PHE A 80 0.21 -24.08 15.81
N VAL A 81 0.21 -22.99 16.55
CA VAL A 81 -0.57 -21.80 16.23
C VAL A 81 0.39 -20.61 16.07
N LYS A 82 0.33 -19.95 14.93
CA LYS A 82 1.09 -18.73 14.67
C LYS A 82 0.20 -17.51 14.89
N ALA A 83 0.75 -16.46 15.50
CA ALA A 83 0.02 -15.19 15.67
C ALA A 83 -0.39 -14.64 14.30
N PRO A 84 -1.65 -14.15 14.15
CA PRO A 84 -2.10 -13.56 12.91
C PRO A 84 -1.30 -12.27 12.64
N VAL A 85 -0.85 -12.09 11.41
CA VAL A 85 -0.12 -10.90 10.96
C VAL A 85 -0.91 -10.24 9.84
N GLN A 86 -1.03 -8.92 9.93
CA GLN A 86 -1.66 -8.15 8.87
C GLN A 86 -0.88 -8.32 7.56
N GLU A 87 -1.61 -8.54 6.47
CA GLU A 87 -1.01 -8.61 5.14
C GLU A 87 -0.27 -7.30 4.81
N PRO A 88 0.89 -7.38 4.13
CA PRO A 88 1.60 -6.17 3.73
C PRO A 88 0.77 -5.38 2.72
N LEU A 89 0.93 -4.05 2.72
CA LEU A 89 0.26 -3.18 1.75
C LEU A 89 0.49 -3.65 0.30
N ILE A 90 1.70 -4.08 0.00
CA ILE A 90 2.10 -4.60 -1.31
C ILE A 90 2.83 -5.93 -1.07
N PRO A 91 2.37 -7.05 -1.66
CA PRO A 91 3.03 -8.35 -1.51
C PRO A 91 4.51 -8.28 -1.88
N GLU A 92 5.34 -9.00 -1.14
CA GLU A 92 6.79 -9.09 -1.34
C GLU A 92 7.53 -7.74 -1.31
N SER A 93 6.92 -6.70 -0.75
CA SER A 93 7.48 -5.36 -0.65
C SER A 93 7.72 -4.95 0.79
N TYR A 94 8.63 -4.00 0.97
CA TYR A 94 8.84 -3.30 2.25
C TYR A 94 8.10 -1.97 2.33
N ALA A 95 7.20 -1.70 1.39
CA ALA A 95 6.36 -0.51 1.38
C ALA A 95 5.37 -0.53 2.55
N SER A 96 5.33 0.57 3.30
CA SER A 96 4.24 0.84 4.24
C SER A 96 3.29 1.91 3.69
N GLU A 97 2.10 1.99 4.27
CA GLU A 97 1.10 3.01 3.92
C GLU A 97 1.69 4.42 4.06
N SER A 98 2.54 4.64 5.06
CA SER A 98 3.12 5.95 5.32
C SER A 98 4.10 6.41 4.24
N VAL A 99 4.94 5.52 3.71
CA VAL A 99 5.90 5.89 2.66
C VAL A 99 5.22 6.04 1.30
N VAL A 100 4.25 5.19 0.98
CA VAL A 100 3.50 5.32 -0.28
C VAL A 100 2.61 6.56 -0.26
N GLY A 101 1.88 6.80 0.83
CA GLY A 101 1.07 8.00 1.02
C GLY A 101 1.91 9.28 0.95
N TRP A 102 3.10 9.28 1.53
CA TRP A 102 4.03 10.40 1.42
C TRP A 102 4.48 10.63 -0.03
N ALA A 103 4.86 9.56 -0.76
CA ALA A 103 5.28 9.67 -2.15
C ALA A 103 4.16 10.21 -3.06
N MET A 104 2.92 9.76 -2.84
CA MET A 104 1.73 10.27 -3.53
C MET A 104 1.49 11.74 -3.21
N HIS A 105 1.52 12.12 -1.93
CA HIS A 105 1.34 13.50 -1.49
C HIS A 105 2.38 14.43 -2.13
N GLN A 106 3.66 14.05 -2.08
CA GLN A 106 4.72 14.82 -2.71
C GLN A 106 4.50 14.97 -4.21
N LYS A 107 4.11 13.89 -4.90
CA LYS A 107 3.93 13.92 -6.35
C LYS A 107 2.71 14.74 -6.77
N TYR A 108 1.55 14.50 -6.15
CA TYR A 108 0.29 15.03 -6.64
C TYR A 108 -0.14 16.32 -5.94
N GLN A 109 0.20 16.51 -4.67
CA GLN A 109 -0.12 17.73 -3.94
C GLN A 109 0.98 18.78 -4.08
N ASN A 110 2.24 18.36 -3.94
CA ASN A 110 3.39 19.28 -3.96
C ASN A 110 4.07 19.40 -5.34
N GLY A 111 3.59 18.65 -6.34
CA GLY A 111 4.16 18.69 -7.69
C GLY A 111 5.60 18.18 -7.79
N LEU A 112 6.10 17.42 -6.81
CA LEU A 112 7.46 16.90 -6.79
C LEU A 112 7.56 15.60 -7.59
N PRO A 113 8.21 15.59 -8.76
CA PRO A 113 8.30 14.42 -9.60
C PRO A 113 9.16 13.31 -8.95
N LEU A 114 8.87 12.05 -9.30
CA LEU A 114 9.50 10.89 -8.66
C LEU A 114 11.04 10.84 -8.78
N ASN A 115 11.61 11.41 -9.85
CA ASN A 115 13.07 11.50 -9.99
C ASN A 115 13.70 12.44 -8.95
N ARG A 116 13.01 13.49 -8.52
CA ARG A 116 13.47 14.37 -7.44
C ARG A 116 13.29 13.70 -6.08
N GLN A 117 12.16 13.00 -5.87
CA GLN A 117 11.96 12.19 -4.66
C GLN A 117 13.03 11.10 -4.51
N GLU A 118 13.42 10.43 -5.60
CA GLU A 118 14.54 9.48 -5.61
C GLU A 118 15.84 10.10 -5.10
N SER A 119 16.12 11.34 -5.51
CA SER A 119 17.31 12.07 -5.05
C SER A 119 17.23 12.42 -3.56
N GLU A 120 16.06 12.82 -3.06
CA GLU A 120 15.84 13.08 -1.63
C GLU A 120 15.99 11.81 -0.79
N TRP A 121 15.38 10.71 -1.20
CA TRP A 121 15.49 9.42 -0.53
C TRP A 121 16.93 8.95 -0.44
N LYS A 122 17.70 9.13 -1.53
CA LYS A 122 19.13 8.81 -1.56
C LYS A 122 19.92 9.64 -0.54
N GLN A 123 19.61 10.93 -0.38
CA GLN A 123 20.25 11.79 0.64
C GLN A 123 19.92 11.33 2.06
N LEU A 124 18.72 10.79 2.30
CA LEU A 124 18.31 10.18 3.56
C LEU A 124 18.91 8.79 3.80
N GLY A 125 19.73 8.27 2.87
CA GLY A 125 20.32 6.94 2.95
C GLY A 125 19.39 5.80 2.52
N VAL A 126 18.22 6.09 1.97
CA VAL A 126 17.23 5.11 1.53
C VAL A 126 17.29 4.96 0.00
N PRO A 127 17.75 3.84 -0.55
CA PRO A 127 17.90 3.65 -1.98
C PRO A 127 16.56 3.30 -2.67
N LEU A 128 15.59 4.22 -2.63
CA LEU A 128 14.31 4.10 -3.33
C LEU A 128 14.43 4.67 -4.74
N SER A 129 14.30 3.80 -5.74
CA SER A 129 14.32 4.23 -7.13
C SER A 129 12.96 4.83 -7.54
N ARG A 130 12.99 5.75 -8.51
CA ARG A 130 11.75 6.28 -9.12
C ARG A 130 10.85 5.18 -9.70
N ALA A 131 11.45 4.08 -10.21
CA ALA A 131 10.69 2.94 -10.71
C ALA A 131 9.96 2.20 -9.57
N THR A 132 10.63 1.99 -8.43
CA THR A 132 10.02 1.41 -7.24
C THR A 132 8.85 2.27 -6.74
N LEU A 133 9.06 3.58 -6.60
CA LEU A 133 8.00 4.51 -6.19
C LEU A 133 6.82 4.51 -7.17
N ALA A 134 7.09 4.49 -8.48
CA ALA A 134 6.03 4.42 -9.49
C ALA A 134 5.22 3.13 -9.37
N ASN A 135 5.89 1.98 -9.26
CA ASN A 135 5.22 0.69 -9.12
C ASN A 135 4.34 0.62 -7.86
N TRP A 136 4.81 1.17 -6.73
CA TRP A 136 4.01 1.22 -5.50
C TRP A 136 2.76 2.08 -5.66
N ILE A 137 2.90 3.25 -6.29
CA ILE A 137 1.78 4.16 -6.55
C ILE A 137 0.76 3.49 -7.49
N ILE A 138 1.22 2.87 -8.57
CA ILE A 138 0.36 2.17 -9.53
C ILE A 138 -0.38 1.02 -8.84
N TYR A 139 0.35 0.17 -8.11
CA TYR A 139 -0.26 -0.94 -7.38
C TYR A 139 -1.36 -0.47 -6.41
N CYS A 140 -1.08 0.58 -5.62
CA CYS A 140 -2.07 1.10 -4.69
C CYS A 140 -3.25 1.77 -5.40
N ALA A 141 -3.02 2.41 -6.55
CA ALA A 141 -4.09 2.97 -7.35
C ALA A 141 -5.03 1.88 -7.88
N GLU A 142 -4.48 0.79 -8.42
CA GLU A 142 -5.24 -0.31 -9.04
C GLU A 142 -5.95 -1.21 -8.02
N ASN A 143 -5.36 -1.42 -6.84
CA ASN A 143 -5.89 -2.39 -5.87
C ASN A 143 -6.71 -1.76 -4.73
N TYR A 144 -6.50 -0.47 -4.42
CA TYR A 144 -7.15 0.19 -3.29
C TYR A 144 -7.89 1.46 -3.68
N LEU A 145 -7.21 2.40 -4.37
CA LEU A 145 -7.80 3.70 -4.66
C LEU A 145 -8.86 3.66 -5.76
N CYS A 146 -8.83 2.66 -6.64
CA CYS A 146 -9.88 2.44 -7.63
C CYS A 146 -11.27 2.36 -6.97
N HIS A 147 -11.41 1.66 -5.83
CA HIS A 147 -12.68 1.55 -5.12
C HIS A 147 -13.18 2.90 -4.57
N VAL A 148 -12.25 3.73 -4.10
CA VAL A 148 -12.55 5.10 -3.62
C VAL A 148 -12.94 5.98 -4.81
N TYR A 149 -12.21 5.87 -5.93
CA TYR A 149 -12.52 6.57 -7.16
C TYR A 149 -13.92 6.22 -7.67
N ASP A 150 -14.25 4.94 -7.75
CA ASP A 150 -15.55 4.45 -8.18
C ASP A 150 -16.69 4.92 -7.26
N TYR A 151 -16.43 4.96 -5.95
CA TYR A 151 -17.39 5.51 -4.99
C TYR A 151 -17.65 7.00 -5.28
N PHE A 152 -16.60 7.82 -5.38
CA PHE A 152 -16.75 9.23 -5.68
C PHE A 152 -17.34 9.49 -7.06
N HIS A 153 -17.03 8.67 -8.04
CA HIS A 153 -17.62 8.76 -9.37
C HIS A 153 -19.14 8.55 -9.31
N ARG A 154 -19.60 7.53 -8.59
CA ARG A 154 -21.05 7.32 -8.35
C ARG A 154 -21.69 8.50 -7.61
N GLN A 155 -21.04 9.03 -6.56
CA GLN A 155 -21.53 10.18 -5.81
C GLN A 155 -21.61 11.44 -6.70
N LEU A 156 -20.60 11.65 -7.54
CA LEU A 156 -20.56 12.79 -8.45
C LEU A 156 -21.72 12.78 -9.44
N ARG A 157 -22.06 11.61 -10.00
CA ARG A 157 -23.19 11.44 -10.95
C ARG A 157 -24.56 11.70 -10.32
N MET A 158 -24.69 11.61 -9.01
CA MET A 158 -25.93 11.91 -8.28
C MET A 158 -26.07 13.41 -7.94
N ARG A 159 -25.05 14.23 -8.23
CA ARG A 159 -25.07 15.66 -7.90
C ARG A 159 -25.96 16.44 -8.86
N LYS A 160 -26.61 17.48 -8.35
CA LYS A 160 -27.53 18.32 -9.14
C LYS A 160 -26.83 19.06 -10.29
N TYR A 161 -25.60 19.50 -10.06
CA TYR A 161 -24.79 20.21 -11.05
C TYR A 161 -23.43 19.55 -11.19
N LEU A 162 -23.00 19.36 -12.43
CA LEU A 162 -21.73 18.80 -12.80
C LEU A 162 -21.02 19.74 -13.77
N MET A 163 -19.78 20.05 -13.47
CA MET A 163 -18.90 20.84 -14.32
C MET A 163 -17.82 19.91 -14.89
N ALA A 164 -17.52 20.06 -16.16
CA ALA A 164 -16.45 19.31 -16.82
C ALA A 164 -15.61 20.27 -17.65
N ASP A 165 -14.29 20.05 -17.61
CA ASP A 165 -13.30 20.77 -18.42
C ASP A 165 -12.18 19.83 -18.79
N GLU A 166 -11.44 20.11 -19.88
CA GLU A 166 -10.35 19.26 -20.30
C GLU A 166 -9.05 20.05 -20.53
N THR A 167 -7.95 19.40 -20.17
CA THR A 167 -6.59 19.91 -20.42
C THR A 167 -5.82 18.93 -21.31
N ARG A 168 -5.08 19.45 -22.27
CA ARG A 168 -4.20 18.64 -23.12
C ARG A 168 -3.03 18.10 -22.31
N VAL A 169 -2.74 16.81 -22.48
CA VAL A 169 -1.60 16.13 -21.86
C VAL A 169 -0.85 15.36 -22.92
N GLN A 170 0.47 15.24 -22.76
CA GLN A 170 1.31 14.42 -23.62
C GLN A 170 1.65 13.13 -22.87
N VAL A 171 1.35 11.99 -23.50
CA VAL A 171 1.72 10.67 -23.01
C VAL A 171 2.77 10.08 -23.95
N LEU A 172 3.98 9.90 -23.44
CA LEU A 172 5.12 9.48 -24.27
C LEU A 172 5.04 8.02 -24.74
N ASN A 173 4.46 7.15 -23.91
CA ASN A 173 4.36 5.71 -24.17
C ASN A 173 2.89 5.28 -24.12
N GLU A 174 2.11 5.68 -25.11
CA GLU A 174 0.73 5.26 -25.29
C GLU A 174 0.67 4.22 -26.41
N GLU A 175 0.09 3.05 -26.12
CA GLU A 175 0.04 1.95 -27.09
C GLU A 175 -0.72 2.37 -28.36
N GLY A 176 -0.11 2.09 -29.52
CA GLY A 176 -0.69 2.41 -30.82
C GLY A 176 -0.69 3.88 -31.20
N ARG A 177 -0.04 4.78 -30.43
CA ARG A 177 -0.01 6.22 -30.68
C ARG A 177 1.40 6.80 -30.70
N ASN A 178 1.60 7.81 -31.52
CA ASN A 178 2.86 8.55 -31.57
C ASN A 178 3.02 9.41 -30.30
N ALA A 179 4.24 9.45 -29.73
CA ALA A 179 4.58 10.25 -28.55
C ALA A 179 4.26 11.76 -28.65
N GLN A 180 4.13 12.29 -29.88
CA GLN A 180 3.77 13.69 -30.13
C GLN A 180 2.23 13.90 -30.14
N THR A 181 1.43 12.83 -30.13
CA THR A 181 -0.03 12.92 -30.14
C THR A 181 -0.50 13.42 -28.79
N GLN A 182 -1.41 14.39 -28.81
CA GLN A 182 -2.01 14.93 -27.58
C GLN A 182 -3.17 14.06 -27.13
N SER A 183 -3.19 13.75 -25.85
CA SER A 183 -4.30 13.16 -25.12
C SER A 183 -4.90 14.20 -24.17
N PHE A 184 -5.91 13.84 -23.41
CA PHE A 184 -6.68 14.79 -22.61
C PHE A 184 -6.82 14.26 -21.18
N MET A 185 -6.67 15.19 -20.22
CA MET A 185 -7.07 14.98 -18.84
C MET A 185 -8.35 15.76 -18.60
N TRP A 186 -9.43 15.03 -18.35
CA TRP A 186 -10.71 15.60 -17.99
C TRP A 186 -10.78 15.87 -16.50
N LEU A 187 -11.29 17.03 -16.13
CA LEU A 187 -11.62 17.40 -14.77
C LEU A 187 -13.16 17.38 -14.65
N PHE A 188 -13.67 16.61 -13.71
CA PHE A 188 -15.07 16.61 -13.33
C PHE A 188 -15.23 17.15 -11.92
N ARG A 189 -16.15 18.10 -11.74
CA ARG A 189 -16.39 18.72 -10.43
C ARG A 189 -17.88 18.85 -10.18
N SER A 190 -18.29 18.61 -8.92
CA SER A 190 -19.64 18.99 -8.47
C SER A 190 -19.77 20.50 -8.37
N GLY A 191 -20.94 21.03 -8.72
CA GLY A 191 -21.27 22.44 -8.49
C GLY A 191 -21.60 22.73 -7.02
N GLU A 192 -22.02 23.97 -6.76
CA GLU A 192 -22.44 24.41 -5.43
C GLU A 192 -23.87 23.93 -5.15
N ASP A 193 -23.99 22.88 -4.35
CA ASP A 193 -25.25 22.25 -3.95
C ASP A 193 -25.38 22.08 -2.43
N GLY A 194 -24.49 22.73 -1.65
CA GLY A 194 -24.46 22.67 -0.19
C GLY A 194 -23.77 21.43 0.39
N LEU A 195 -23.25 20.54 -0.46
CA LEU A 195 -22.50 19.36 -0.06
C LEU A 195 -21.00 19.54 -0.33
N PRO A 196 -20.11 18.78 0.34
CA PRO A 196 -18.68 18.83 0.06
C PRO A 196 -18.37 18.61 -1.43
N ALA A 197 -17.47 19.41 -1.99
CA ALA A 197 -17.08 19.30 -3.39
C ALA A 197 -16.42 17.95 -3.69
N ILE A 198 -16.80 17.34 -4.81
CA ILE A 198 -16.13 16.18 -5.38
C ILE A 198 -15.40 16.64 -6.63
N ILE A 199 -14.12 16.31 -6.74
CA ILE A 199 -13.28 16.61 -7.91
C ILE A 199 -12.61 15.30 -8.34
N LEU A 200 -12.85 14.92 -9.61
CA LEU A 200 -12.25 13.72 -10.20
C LEU A 200 -11.52 14.08 -11.51
N TYR A 201 -10.45 13.34 -11.76
CA TYR A 201 -9.72 13.42 -13.02
C TYR A 201 -9.89 12.12 -13.80
N GLY A 202 -10.17 12.23 -15.09
CA GLY A 202 -10.29 11.12 -16.01
C GLY A 202 -9.35 11.31 -17.20
N TYR A 203 -8.57 10.29 -17.52
CA TYR A 203 -7.75 10.29 -18.72
C TYR A 203 -8.55 9.85 -19.95
N SER A 204 -8.34 10.52 -21.08
CA SER A 204 -8.89 10.09 -22.36
C SER A 204 -7.89 10.32 -23.49
N PRO A 205 -7.72 9.36 -24.42
CA PRO A 205 -6.90 9.55 -25.59
C PRO A 205 -7.49 10.55 -26.60
N THR A 206 -8.78 10.86 -26.49
CA THR A 206 -9.48 11.76 -27.43
C THR A 206 -10.27 12.83 -26.68
N ARG A 207 -10.61 13.91 -27.40
CA ARG A 207 -11.48 14.99 -26.90
C ARG A 207 -12.98 14.67 -27.08
N SER A 208 -13.33 13.39 -27.21
CA SER A 208 -14.74 13.03 -27.44
C SER A 208 -15.60 13.33 -26.23
N GLY A 209 -16.74 14.01 -26.44
CA GLY A 209 -17.72 14.26 -25.39
C GLY A 209 -18.43 12.99 -24.87
N SER A 210 -18.15 11.82 -25.43
CA SER A 210 -18.62 10.54 -24.87
C SER A 210 -18.09 10.29 -23.45
N HIS A 211 -16.87 10.74 -23.16
CA HIS A 211 -16.24 10.61 -21.82
C HIS A 211 -16.91 11.49 -20.74
N ALA A 212 -17.68 12.50 -21.14
CA ALA A 212 -18.46 13.30 -20.19
C ALA A 212 -19.84 12.66 -19.89
N LYS A 213 -20.20 11.56 -20.59
CA LYS A 213 -21.48 10.85 -20.44
C LYS A 213 -21.35 9.52 -19.70
N GLU A 214 -20.14 8.99 -19.58
CA GLU A 214 -19.81 7.80 -18.80
C GLU A 214 -19.65 8.12 -17.31
#